data_98e6cc5f12d23853e3e046297fa69dc1
#
_entry.id   98e6cc5f12d23853e3e046297fa69dc1
#
_cell.length_a   1.000
_cell.length_b   1.000
_cell.length_c   1.000
_cell.angle_alpha   90.00
_cell.angle_beta   90.00
_cell.angle_gamma   90.00
#
_symmetry.space_group_name_H-M   'P 1'
#
loop_
_entity.id
_entity.type
_entity.pdbx_description
1 polymer ?
#
loop_
_entity_poly.entity_id
_entity_poly.type
_entity_poly.pdbx_seq_one_letter_code
_entity_poly.pdbx_strand_id
1 'polypeptide(L)'
;MMHRFALVAIGALALAVCGSKVEPPVEQIVLREPGQPAGAAPAAATDLVAAGKAAFAVCATCHAVEAGKASGIGPNLNGVVGRKAGALADFGYSAALKQSGLTWTETELDAFIANPSGKVPGTSMAAGAVSDAERRKAIVAYLGSLTP
;
A
#
# COMPACT_ATOMS: atom_id res chain seq x y z
N MET A 1 77.23 31.87 -7.75
CA MET A 1 77.68 31.73 -6.34
C MET A 1 76.55 31.10 -5.51
N MET A 2 76.93 30.01 -4.89
CA MET A 2 76.33 29.32 -3.71
C MET A 2 74.96 28.69 -3.85
N HIS A 3 75.04 27.39 -3.97
CA HIS A 3 73.99 26.36 -3.82
C HIS A 3 73.54 26.27 -2.37
N ARG A 4 72.23 26.18 -2.15
CA ARG A 4 71.71 25.61 -0.90
C ARG A 4 70.62 24.57 -1.24
N PHE A 5 70.98 23.32 -1.05
CA PHE A 5 70.11 22.17 -1.08
C PHE A 5 69.18 22.23 0.14
N ALA A 6 67.91 22.11 -0.07
CA ALA A 6 66.89 21.84 0.99
C ALA A 6 66.29 20.45 0.75
N LEU A 7 66.60 19.57 1.68
CA LEU A 7 66.01 18.21 1.78
C LEU A 7 64.51 18.29 2.05
N VAL A 8 63.73 17.71 1.16
CA VAL A 8 62.29 17.51 1.39
C VAL A 8 62.10 16.09 1.95
N ALA A 9 61.66 16.01 3.19
CA ALA A 9 61.27 14.76 3.85
C ALA A 9 59.93 14.31 3.32
N ILE A 10 59.92 13.12 2.71
CA ILE A 10 58.66 12.45 2.25
C ILE A 10 58.05 11.75 3.45
N GLY A 11 56.98 12.32 3.99
CA GLY A 11 56.12 11.69 4.97
C GLY A 11 55.15 10.71 4.30
N ALA A 12 55.33 9.43 4.56
CA ALA A 12 54.36 8.39 4.14
C ALA A 12 53.12 8.48 4.98
N LEU A 13 52.01 8.92 4.36
CA LEU A 13 50.69 8.91 4.96
C LEU A 13 50.03 7.54 4.73
N ALA A 14 49.99 6.71 5.76
CA ALA A 14 49.30 5.43 5.73
C ALA A 14 47.78 5.68 5.77
N LEU A 15 47.10 5.44 4.65
CA LEU A 15 45.65 5.41 4.58
C LEU A 15 45.16 4.10 5.19
N ALA A 16 44.57 4.17 6.40
CA ALA A 16 43.84 3.09 6.99
C ALA A 16 42.51 2.92 6.22
N VAL A 17 42.43 1.90 5.40
CA VAL A 17 41.17 1.45 4.78
C VAL A 17 40.33 0.78 5.87
N CYS A 18 39.35 1.51 6.40
CA CYS A 18 38.25 0.90 7.19
C CYS A 18 37.42 0.05 6.25
N GLY A 19 37.67 -1.25 6.21
CA GLY A 19 36.84 -2.23 5.56
C GLY A 19 35.47 -2.29 6.27
N SER A 20 34.43 -1.72 5.66
CA SER A 20 33.06 -1.97 6.05
C SER A 20 32.75 -3.44 5.79
N LYS A 21 32.65 -4.23 6.85
CA LYS A 21 32.09 -5.59 6.76
C LYS A 21 30.63 -5.43 6.33
N VAL A 22 30.33 -5.78 5.10
CA VAL A 22 28.96 -6.03 4.65
C VAL A 22 28.52 -7.31 5.35
N GLU A 23 27.71 -7.17 6.38
CA GLU A 23 27.02 -8.31 6.96
C GLU A 23 26.05 -8.85 5.90
N PRO A 24 26.05 -10.17 5.64
CA PRO A 24 25.05 -10.77 4.76
C PRO A 24 23.66 -10.56 5.35
N PRO A 25 22.62 -10.40 4.50
CA PRO A 25 21.26 -10.28 4.99
C PRO A 25 20.93 -11.50 5.86
N VAL A 26 20.64 -11.26 7.14
CA VAL A 26 20.16 -12.29 8.04
C VAL A 26 18.80 -12.76 7.53
N GLU A 27 18.77 -13.94 6.90
CA GLU A 27 17.51 -14.65 6.71
C GLU A 27 16.91 -14.86 8.11
N GLN A 28 15.84 -14.14 8.39
CA GLN A 28 15.04 -14.41 9.57
C GLN A 28 14.36 -15.77 9.36
N ILE A 29 14.97 -16.82 9.88
CA ILE A 29 14.34 -18.13 9.99
C ILE A 29 13.20 -17.95 11.01
N VAL A 30 11.98 -17.77 10.51
CA VAL A 30 10.78 -17.81 11.35
C VAL A 30 10.62 -19.25 11.83
N LEU A 31 11.10 -19.53 13.03
CA LEU A 31 10.84 -20.80 13.72
C LEU A 31 9.33 -20.86 13.99
N ARG A 32 8.63 -21.66 13.21
CA ARG A 32 7.23 -22.02 13.50
C ARG A 32 7.21 -22.88 14.75
N GLU A 33 6.54 -22.41 15.79
CA GLU A 33 6.23 -23.25 16.93
C GLU A 33 5.31 -24.42 16.51
N PRO A 34 5.57 -25.67 16.99
CA PRO A 34 4.71 -26.80 16.71
C PRO A 34 3.35 -26.59 17.40
N GLY A 35 2.28 -26.39 16.61
CA GLY A 35 0.92 -26.22 17.13
C GLY A 35 0.14 -25.07 16.52
N GLN A 36 0.74 -24.25 15.67
CA GLN A 36 0.01 -23.18 14.99
C GLN A 36 -0.84 -23.76 13.85
N PRO A 37 -2.17 -23.51 13.81
CA PRO A 37 -3.03 -24.06 12.75
C PRO A 37 -2.55 -23.58 11.38
N ALA A 38 -2.51 -24.50 10.42
CA ALA A 38 -2.21 -24.19 9.02
C ALA A 38 -3.36 -23.32 8.46
N GLY A 39 -3.15 -22.00 8.45
CA GLY A 39 -4.17 -21.01 8.02
C GLY A 39 -4.01 -19.65 8.66
N ALA A 40 -3.13 -19.50 9.67
CA ALA A 40 -2.83 -18.16 10.17
C ALA A 40 -2.11 -17.35 9.09
N ALA A 41 -2.73 -16.28 8.62
CA ALA A 41 -2.08 -15.30 7.75
C ALA A 41 -0.77 -14.85 8.42
N PRO A 42 0.33 -14.67 7.65
CA PRO A 42 1.59 -14.22 8.23
C PRO A 42 1.35 -12.92 9.02
N ALA A 43 1.98 -12.76 10.17
CA ALA A 43 1.83 -11.61 11.06
C ALA A 43 1.86 -10.26 10.30
N ALA A 44 2.75 -10.14 9.29
CA ALA A 44 2.83 -8.98 8.42
C ALA A 44 1.55 -8.68 7.63
N ALA A 45 0.79 -9.70 7.24
CA ALA A 45 -0.48 -9.50 6.53
C ALA A 45 -1.59 -9.05 7.49
N THR A 46 -1.60 -9.59 8.72
CA THR A 46 -2.53 -9.17 9.77
C THR A 46 -2.27 -7.72 10.17
N ASP A 47 -1.01 -7.32 10.29
CA ASP A 47 -0.60 -5.95 10.60
C ASP A 47 -1.01 -4.98 9.49
N LEU A 48 -0.87 -5.40 8.21
CA LEU A 48 -1.28 -4.60 7.06
C LEU A 48 -2.80 -4.38 7.02
N VAL A 49 -3.59 -5.41 7.31
CA VAL A 49 -5.06 -5.30 7.38
C VAL A 49 -5.49 -4.37 8.53
N ALA A 50 -4.84 -4.49 9.71
CA ALA A 50 -5.11 -3.62 10.84
C ALA A 50 -4.77 -2.15 10.53
N ALA A 51 -3.62 -1.90 9.92
CA ALA A 51 -3.23 -0.58 9.43
C ALA A 51 -4.22 -0.04 8.39
N GLY A 52 -4.68 -0.90 7.49
CA GLY A 52 -5.68 -0.57 6.48
C GLY A 52 -7.03 -0.17 7.06
N LYS A 53 -7.49 -0.90 8.09
CA LYS A 53 -8.70 -0.55 8.83
C LYS A 53 -8.60 0.84 9.48
N ALA A 54 -7.46 1.15 10.09
CA ALA A 54 -7.21 2.47 10.67
C ALA A 54 -7.17 3.56 9.58
N ALA A 55 -6.46 3.29 8.47
CA ALA A 55 -6.37 4.22 7.36
C ALA A 55 -7.72 4.46 6.64
N PHE A 56 -8.62 3.48 6.66
CA PHE A 56 -9.96 3.55 6.08
C PHE A 56 -10.89 4.54 6.79
N ALA A 57 -10.57 5.00 7.98
CA ALA A 57 -11.42 5.92 8.76
C ALA A 57 -11.87 7.15 7.94
N VAL A 58 -11.04 7.69 7.05
CA VAL A 58 -11.40 8.81 6.17
C VAL A 58 -12.41 8.42 5.10
N CYS A 59 -12.43 7.16 4.68
CA CYS A 59 -13.34 6.61 3.68
C CYS A 59 -14.71 6.28 4.30
N ALA A 60 -14.70 5.93 5.59
CA ALA A 60 -15.89 5.54 6.35
C ALA A 60 -16.91 6.68 6.50
N THR A 61 -16.52 7.93 6.23
CA THR A 61 -17.46 9.07 6.19
C THR A 61 -18.48 8.94 5.08
N CYS A 62 -18.17 8.20 4.00
CA CYS A 62 -19.03 8.01 2.84
C CYS A 62 -19.40 6.53 2.60
N HIS A 63 -18.52 5.60 2.96
CA HIS A 63 -18.64 4.18 2.62
C HIS A 63 -18.89 3.31 3.85
N ALA A 64 -19.89 2.45 3.76
CA ALA A 64 -20.06 1.32 4.67
C ALA A 64 -19.19 0.13 4.23
N VAL A 65 -18.87 -0.77 5.18
CA VAL A 65 -18.13 -2.02 4.93
C VAL A 65 -18.80 -3.23 5.60
N GLU A 66 -19.90 -3.02 6.31
CA GLU A 66 -20.62 -4.10 6.96
C GLU A 66 -21.49 -4.86 5.94
N ALA A 67 -21.46 -6.19 6.04
CA ALA A 67 -22.32 -7.04 5.19
C ALA A 67 -23.79 -6.66 5.34
N GLY A 68 -24.50 -6.53 4.23
CA GLY A 68 -25.94 -6.23 4.20
C GLY A 68 -26.31 -4.80 4.58
N LYS A 69 -25.37 -3.94 4.92
CA LYS A 69 -25.64 -2.53 5.17
C LYS A 69 -25.88 -1.79 3.85
N ALA A 70 -26.92 -0.98 3.79
CA ALA A 70 -27.24 -0.17 2.62
C ALA A 70 -26.08 0.81 2.29
N SER A 71 -25.95 1.13 1.02
CA SER A 71 -25.09 2.21 0.53
C SER A 71 -25.56 3.57 1.08
N GLY A 72 -24.62 4.49 1.25
CA GLY A 72 -24.87 5.84 1.76
C GLY A 72 -24.48 6.90 0.75
N ILE A 73 -23.62 7.86 1.17
CA ILE A 73 -23.03 8.86 0.28
C ILE A 73 -22.19 8.17 -0.82
N GLY A 74 -21.51 7.07 -0.46
CA GLY A 74 -20.79 6.17 -1.35
C GLY A 74 -21.36 4.76 -1.28
N PRO A 75 -21.01 3.88 -2.23
CA PRO A 75 -21.45 2.50 -2.22
C PRO A 75 -20.87 1.73 -1.03
N ASN A 76 -21.57 0.69 -0.57
CA ASN A 76 -21.03 -0.25 0.39
C ASN A 76 -19.86 -1.02 -0.24
N LEU A 77 -18.72 -1.08 0.47
CA LEU A 77 -17.49 -1.70 0.00
C LEU A 77 -17.25 -3.12 0.55
N ASN A 78 -18.19 -3.70 1.31
CA ASN A 78 -18.10 -5.11 1.68
C ASN A 78 -18.05 -5.98 0.41
N GLY A 79 -17.05 -6.88 0.29
CA GLY A 79 -16.86 -7.71 -0.89
C GLY A 79 -16.60 -6.93 -2.18
N VAL A 80 -15.95 -5.77 -2.11
CA VAL A 80 -15.65 -4.94 -3.29
C VAL A 80 -14.61 -5.58 -4.20
N VAL A 81 -13.65 -6.32 -3.66
CA VAL A 81 -12.62 -7.00 -4.47
C VAL A 81 -13.28 -8.10 -5.31
N GLY A 82 -13.01 -8.08 -6.61
CA GLY A 82 -13.64 -8.97 -7.60
C GLY A 82 -14.98 -8.47 -8.14
N ARG A 83 -15.60 -7.44 -7.56
CA ARG A 83 -16.90 -6.90 -7.99
C ARG A 83 -16.74 -5.98 -9.21
N LYS A 84 -17.70 -6.04 -10.14
CA LYS A 84 -17.74 -5.08 -11.26
C LYS A 84 -18.08 -3.67 -10.76
N ALA A 85 -17.44 -2.67 -11.36
CA ALA A 85 -17.77 -1.27 -11.10
C ALA A 85 -19.24 -1.00 -11.47
N GLY A 86 -19.91 -0.25 -10.59
CA GLY A 86 -21.34 0.07 -10.81
C GLY A 86 -22.33 -1.06 -10.56
N ALA A 87 -21.93 -2.18 -9.94
CA ALA A 87 -22.77 -3.37 -9.82
C ALA A 87 -23.81 -3.34 -8.71
N LEU A 88 -23.67 -2.50 -7.66
CA LEU A 88 -24.65 -2.44 -6.60
C LEU A 88 -25.93 -1.73 -7.08
N ALA A 89 -27.07 -2.39 -6.93
CA ALA A 89 -28.35 -1.88 -7.37
C ALA A 89 -28.90 -0.76 -6.47
N ASP A 90 -28.47 -0.72 -5.22
CA ASP A 90 -28.89 0.25 -4.20
C ASP A 90 -28.10 1.56 -4.24
N PHE A 91 -27.18 1.74 -5.21
CA PHE A 91 -26.36 2.94 -5.30
C PHE A 91 -26.41 3.62 -6.68
N GLY A 92 -26.54 4.94 -6.66
CA GLY A 92 -26.59 5.79 -7.85
C GLY A 92 -25.20 6.16 -8.40
N TYR A 93 -24.51 5.21 -9.05
CA TYR A 93 -23.18 5.47 -9.65
C TYR A 93 -23.24 6.49 -10.80
N SER A 94 -22.13 7.24 -11.00
CA SER A 94 -21.95 8.06 -12.19
C SER A 94 -22.01 7.22 -13.47
N ALA A 95 -22.45 7.83 -14.57
CA ALA A 95 -22.46 7.17 -15.89
C ALA A 95 -21.06 6.69 -16.27
N ALA A 96 -20.03 7.49 -16.00
CA ALA A 96 -18.63 7.15 -16.26
C ALA A 96 -18.21 5.86 -15.54
N LEU A 97 -18.59 5.69 -14.27
CA LEU A 97 -18.24 4.49 -13.53
C LEU A 97 -19.00 3.25 -14.01
N LYS A 98 -20.28 3.38 -14.33
CA LYS A 98 -21.11 2.29 -14.90
C LYS A 98 -20.58 1.81 -16.25
N GLN A 99 -20.03 2.72 -17.06
CA GLN A 99 -19.53 2.45 -18.40
C GLN A 99 -18.03 2.10 -18.44
N SER A 100 -17.33 2.18 -17.30
CA SER A 100 -15.88 1.95 -17.22
C SER A 100 -15.48 0.52 -17.58
N GLY A 101 -16.38 -0.46 -17.43
CA GLY A 101 -16.07 -1.87 -17.64
C GLY A 101 -15.11 -2.48 -16.62
N LEU A 102 -14.69 -1.72 -15.58
CA LEU A 102 -13.74 -2.16 -14.59
C LEU A 102 -14.29 -3.29 -13.73
N THR A 103 -13.41 -4.21 -13.35
CA THR A 103 -13.60 -5.12 -12.22
C THR A 103 -12.62 -4.72 -11.14
N TRP A 104 -13.08 -4.53 -9.93
CA TRP A 104 -12.27 -4.07 -8.81
C TRP A 104 -11.29 -5.14 -8.33
N THR A 105 -10.19 -5.34 -9.06
CA THR A 105 -9.03 -6.03 -8.53
C THR A 105 -8.32 -5.13 -7.51
N GLU A 106 -7.42 -5.69 -6.72
CA GLU A 106 -6.60 -4.88 -5.80
C GLU A 106 -5.80 -3.81 -6.55
N THR A 107 -5.25 -4.15 -7.73
CA THR A 107 -4.53 -3.21 -8.60
C THR A 107 -5.44 -2.09 -9.10
N GLU A 108 -6.67 -2.42 -9.52
CA GLU A 108 -7.63 -1.42 -10.00
C GLU A 108 -8.10 -0.50 -8.89
N LEU A 109 -8.29 -1.05 -7.67
CA LEU A 109 -8.61 -0.27 -6.48
C LEU A 109 -7.47 0.67 -6.10
N ASP A 110 -6.21 0.20 -6.07
CA ASP A 110 -5.06 1.06 -5.80
C ASP A 110 -4.98 2.21 -6.80
N ALA A 111 -5.05 1.91 -8.10
CA ALA A 111 -4.98 2.92 -9.15
C ALA A 111 -6.15 3.94 -9.06
N PHE A 112 -7.35 3.48 -8.75
CA PHE A 112 -8.51 4.35 -8.59
C PHE A 112 -8.39 5.22 -7.35
N ILE A 113 -7.99 4.67 -6.21
CA ILE A 113 -7.80 5.43 -4.96
C ILE A 113 -6.62 6.41 -5.10
N ALA A 114 -5.60 6.10 -5.89
CA ALA A 114 -4.50 7.02 -6.16
C ALA A 114 -4.96 8.30 -6.88
N ASN A 115 -5.81 8.14 -7.89
CA ASN A 115 -6.31 9.25 -8.70
C ASN A 115 -7.68 8.90 -9.32
N PRO A 116 -8.78 9.06 -8.59
CA PRO A 116 -10.10 8.65 -9.07
C PRO A 116 -10.50 9.31 -10.39
N SER A 117 -10.32 10.61 -10.51
CA SER A 117 -10.71 11.37 -11.72
C SER A 117 -9.80 11.08 -12.90
N GLY A 118 -8.54 10.74 -12.67
CA GLY A 118 -7.61 10.31 -13.72
C GLY A 118 -7.91 8.89 -14.21
N LYS A 119 -8.29 7.98 -13.29
CA LYS A 119 -8.61 6.60 -13.64
C LYS A 119 -9.98 6.46 -14.31
N VAL A 120 -10.99 7.21 -13.81
CA VAL A 120 -12.36 7.24 -14.35
C VAL A 120 -12.81 8.70 -14.47
N PRO A 121 -12.50 9.36 -15.59
CA PRO A 121 -12.96 10.72 -15.81
C PRO A 121 -14.49 10.83 -15.74
N GLY A 122 -15.00 11.73 -14.91
CA GLY A 122 -16.44 11.86 -14.66
C GLY A 122 -16.98 11.00 -13.52
N THR A 123 -16.09 10.38 -12.73
CA THR A 123 -16.51 9.74 -11.46
C THR A 123 -17.04 10.78 -10.49
N SER A 124 -18.06 10.40 -9.69
CA SER A 124 -18.55 11.23 -8.58
C SER A 124 -17.64 11.18 -7.35
N MET A 125 -16.71 10.21 -7.26
CA MET A 125 -15.73 10.09 -6.18
C MET A 125 -14.48 10.94 -6.46
N ALA A 126 -14.61 12.25 -6.57
CA ALA A 126 -13.47 13.12 -6.86
C ALA A 126 -12.57 13.41 -5.64
N ALA A 127 -13.12 13.34 -4.43
CA ALA A 127 -12.46 13.73 -3.19
C ALA A 127 -11.76 12.59 -2.43
N GLY A 128 -11.77 11.37 -2.94
CA GLY A 128 -11.27 10.18 -2.25
C GLY A 128 -9.81 9.81 -2.53
N ALA A 129 -9.01 10.70 -3.13
CA ALA A 129 -7.64 10.41 -3.50
C ALA A 129 -6.71 10.25 -2.28
N VAL A 130 -5.89 9.20 -2.30
CA VAL A 130 -4.84 8.93 -1.31
C VAL A 130 -3.50 8.85 -2.06
N SER A 131 -2.63 9.84 -1.89
CA SER A 131 -1.34 9.93 -2.60
C SER A 131 -0.29 8.97 -2.04
N ASP A 132 -0.34 8.67 -0.75
CA ASP A 132 0.60 7.76 -0.09
C ASP A 132 0.37 6.31 -0.51
N ALA A 133 1.39 5.68 -1.11
CA ALA A 133 1.30 4.33 -1.66
C ALA A 133 1.17 3.25 -0.59
N GLU A 134 1.88 3.37 0.52
CA GLU A 134 1.82 2.38 1.61
C GLU A 134 0.44 2.44 2.31
N ARG A 135 -0.09 3.64 2.47
CA ARG A 135 -1.44 3.81 3.00
C ARG A 135 -2.49 3.22 2.07
N ARG A 136 -2.38 3.41 0.75
CA ARG A 136 -3.29 2.78 -0.23
C ARG A 136 -3.19 1.26 -0.18
N LYS A 137 -1.97 0.71 -0.17
CA LYS A 137 -1.73 -0.72 -0.05
C LYS A 137 -2.42 -1.31 1.19
N ALA A 138 -2.32 -0.65 2.32
CA ALA A 138 -2.98 -1.06 3.54
C ALA A 138 -4.52 -1.02 3.40
N ILE A 139 -5.08 0.07 2.84
CA ILE A 139 -6.53 0.20 2.59
C ILE A 139 -7.02 -0.93 1.67
N VAL A 140 -6.31 -1.22 0.59
CA VAL A 140 -6.67 -2.28 -0.37
C VAL A 140 -6.63 -3.65 0.31
N ALA A 141 -5.60 -3.92 1.14
CA ALA A 141 -5.52 -5.16 1.91
C ALA A 141 -6.70 -5.31 2.89
N TYR A 142 -7.09 -4.22 3.56
CA TYR A 142 -8.27 -4.22 4.41
C TYR A 142 -9.53 -4.51 3.62
N LEU A 143 -9.75 -3.84 2.48
CA LEU A 143 -10.91 -4.10 1.62
C LEU A 143 -10.93 -5.53 1.08
N GLY A 144 -9.77 -6.11 0.76
CA GLY A 144 -9.62 -7.50 0.35
C GLY A 144 -9.95 -8.51 1.45
N SER A 145 -9.81 -8.12 2.71
CA SER A 145 -10.17 -8.96 3.85
C SER A 145 -11.68 -9.00 4.15
N LEU A 146 -12.46 -8.10 3.52
CA LEU A 146 -13.90 -8.01 3.69
C LEU A 146 -14.60 -8.95 2.68
N THR A 147 -14.89 -10.16 3.11
CA THR A 147 -15.63 -11.13 2.29
C THR A 147 -17.11 -10.78 2.24
N PRO A 148 -17.82 -11.12 1.12
CA PRO A 148 -19.27 -10.97 1.02
C PRO A 148 -20.03 -11.75 2.09
#